data_779d37758e353ad8ac930f20a753fe53
#
_entry.id   779d37758e353ad8ac930f20a753fe53
#
_cell.length_a   1.000
_cell.length_b   1.000
_cell.length_c   1.000
_cell.angle_alpha   90.00
_cell.angle_beta   90.00
_cell.angle_gamma   90.00
#
_symmetry.space_group_name_H-M   'P 1'
#
loop_
_entity.id
_entity.type
_entity.pdbx_description
1 polymer ?
#
loop_
_entity_poly.entity_id
_entity_poly.type
_entity_poly.pdbx_seq_one_letter_code
_entity_poly.pdbx_strand_id
1 'polypeptide(L)'
;MTPNLAQFLAKNPCPYDFRTSLRHAFAQNAEDGLVAMGGDLAPSTLISAYSQGIFPWFNEGEPIAWYSPSPRCVIYPHTFTPSKSLKRTANSQNWSVTINRNFPAVI
;
A
#
# COMPACT_ATOMS: atom_id res chain seq x y z
N MET A 1 8.78 -11.61 -19.11
CA MET A 1 7.37 -11.20 -19.28
C MET A 1 6.81 -10.93 -17.90
N THR A 2 6.52 -9.69 -17.57
CA THR A 2 5.86 -9.35 -16.30
C THR A 2 4.42 -9.87 -16.39
N PRO A 3 3.97 -10.71 -15.46
CA PRO A 3 2.58 -11.14 -15.46
C PRO A 3 1.68 -9.91 -15.34
N ASN A 4 0.68 -9.82 -16.20
CA ASN A 4 -0.33 -8.77 -16.11
C ASN A 4 -1.04 -8.91 -14.73
N LEU A 5 -1.01 -7.87 -13.91
CA LEU A 5 -1.61 -7.85 -12.59
C LEU A 5 -3.08 -8.32 -12.61
N ALA A 6 -3.85 -7.89 -13.61
CA ALA A 6 -5.24 -8.31 -13.75
C ALA A 6 -5.37 -9.83 -13.98
N GLN A 7 -4.48 -10.43 -14.77
CA GLN A 7 -4.46 -11.88 -14.96
C GLN A 7 -4.04 -12.64 -13.71
N PHE A 8 -3.10 -12.09 -12.94
CA PHE A 8 -2.70 -12.67 -11.66
C PHE A 8 -3.88 -12.67 -10.68
N LEU A 9 -4.56 -11.54 -10.50
CA LEU A 9 -5.70 -11.41 -9.58
C LEU A 9 -6.89 -12.28 -10.00
N ALA A 10 -7.13 -12.44 -11.30
CA ALA A 10 -8.20 -13.31 -11.79
C ALA A 10 -7.94 -14.80 -11.46
N LYS A 11 -6.67 -15.22 -11.44
CA LYS A 11 -6.28 -16.58 -11.06
C LYS A 11 -6.14 -16.80 -9.56
N ASN A 12 -5.89 -15.73 -8.82
CA ASN A 12 -5.65 -15.74 -7.38
C ASN A 12 -6.55 -14.69 -6.70
N PRO A 13 -7.85 -14.91 -6.61
CA PRO A 13 -8.76 -13.95 -5.99
C PRO A 13 -8.47 -13.82 -4.49
N CYS A 14 -8.57 -12.61 -3.97
CA CYS A 14 -8.50 -12.38 -2.53
C CYS A 14 -9.77 -12.93 -1.87
N PRO A 15 -9.65 -13.77 -0.81
CA PRO A 15 -10.80 -14.34 -0.12
C PRO A 15 -11.48 -13.35 0.85
N TYR A 16 -10.90 -12.16 1.09
CA TYR A 16 -11.37 -11.20 2.08
C TYR A 16 -12.09 -10.02 1.43
N ASP A 17 -13.21 -9.60 2.02
CA ASP A 17 -13.98 -8.43 1.58
C ASP A 17 -13.54 -7.17 2.33
N PHE A 18 -12.41 -6.62 1.93
CA PHE A 18 -11.90 -5.36 2.49
C PHE A 18 -12.85 -4.17 2.27
N ARG A 19 -13.63 -4.17 1.21
CA ARG A 19 -14.56 -3.07 0.91
C ARG A 19 -15.65 -2.95 1.97
N THR A 20 -16.25 -4.06 2.35
CA THR A 20 -17.26 -4.09 3.42
C THR A 20 -16.64 -3.73 4.76
N SER A 21 -15.48 -4.29 5.09
CA SER A 21 -14.76 -3.96 6.32
C SER A 21 -14.43 -2.46 6.41
N LEU A 22 -13.97 -1.87 5.33
CA LEU A 22 -13.65 -0.43 5.25
C LEU A 22 -14.88 0.45 5.48
N ARG A 23 -16.02 0.09 4.86
CA ARG A 23 -17.29 0.81 5.09
C ARG A 23 -17.75 0.75 6.53
N HIS A 24 -17.63 -0.41 7.17
CA HIS A 24 -17.97 -0.57 8.58
C HIS A 24 -17.06 0.28 9.48
N ALA A 25 -15.75 0.28 9.25
CA ALA A 25 -14.80 1.09 10.02
C ALA A 25 -15.13 2.59 9.93
N PHE A 26 -15.43 3.10 8.74
CA PHE A 26 -15.85 4.50 8.56
C PHE A 26 -17.19 4.81 9.23
N ALA A 27 -18.17 3.90 9.15
CA ALA A 27 -19.49 4.09 9.78
C ALA A 27 -19.39 4.13 11.32
N GLN A 28 -18.41 3.45 11.90
CA GLN A 28 -18.16 3.42 13.35
C GLN A 28 -17.21 4.51 13.85
N ASN A 29 -16.73 5.40 12.96
CA ASN A 29 -15.73 6.42 13.28
C ASN A 29 -14.52 5.83 14.01
N ALA A 30 -13.95 4.74 13.48
CA ALA A 30 -12.75 4.13 14.03
C ALA A 30 -11.60 5.16 14.05
N GLU A 31 -11.37 5.78 15.20
CA GLU A 31 -10.43 6.91 15.37
C GLU A 31 -9.00 6.55 15.03
N ASP A 32 -8.61 5.30 15.23
CA ASP A 32 -7.30 4.76 14.90
C ASP A 32 -7.17 4.28 13.44
N GLY A 33 -8.27 4.23 12.70
CA GLY A 33 -8.32 3.74 11.32
C GLY A 33 -8.24 2.22 11.18
N LEU A 34 -8.47 1.46 12.25
CA LEU A 34 -8.51 0.00 12.19
C LEU A 34 -9.69 -0.48 11.34
N VAL A 35 -9.42 -1.30 10.33
CA VAL A 35 -10.39 -1.81 9.36
C VAL A 35 -10.77 -3.26 9.64
N ALA A 36 -9.77 -4.10 9.92
CA ALA A 36 -9.97 -5.54 10.11
C ALA A 36 -8.81 -6.16 10.90
N MET A 37 -9.04 -7.36 11.42
CA MET A 37 -8.05 -8.17 12.12
C MET A 37 -8.00 -9.58 11.49
N GLY A 38 -6.82 -10.17 11.45
CA GLY A 38 -6.59 -11.53 10.94
C GLY A 38 -6.33 -11.59 9.44
N GLY A 39 -6.63 -12.73 8.83
CA GLY A 39 -6.35 -12.97 7.41
C GLY A 39 -4.92 -13.50 7.18
N ASP A 40 -4.36 -13.18 6.01
CA ASP A 40 -3.03 -13.59 5.59
C ASP A 40 -2.29 -12.48 4.84
N LEU A 41 -1.01 -12.69 4.55
CA LEU A 41 -0.17 -11.79 3.76
C LEU A 41 0.10 -12.33 2.35
N ALA A 42 -0.79 -13.14 1.81
CA ALA A 42 -0.68 -13.62 0.44
C ALA A 42 -0.63 -12.44 -0.56
N PRO A 43 0.09 -12.57 -1.68
CA PRO A 43 0.18 -11.47 -2.67
C PRO A 43 -1.18 -10.95 -3.13
N SER A 44 -2.17 -11.81 -3.34
CA SER A 44 -3.53 -11.40 -3.72
C SER A 44 -4.24 -10.59 -2.62
N THR A 45 -4.03 -10.96 -1.35
CA THR A 45 -4.56 -10.24 -0.20
C THR A 45 -3.93 -8.85 -0.08
N LEU A 46 -2.59 -8.76 -0.17
CA LEU A 46 -1.87 -7.49 -0.11
C LEU A 46 -2.27 -6.56 -1.26
N ILE A 47 -2.33 -7.06 -2.48
CA ILE A 47 -2.72 -6.25 -3.64
C ILE A 47 -4.15 -5.74 -3.49
N SER A 48 -5.08 -6.58 -3.05
CA SER A 48 -6.47 -6.19 -2.79
C SER A 48 -6.56 -5.10 -1.73
N ALA A 49 -5.85 -5.24 -0.62
CA ALA A 49 -5.82 -4.26 0.45
C ALA A 49 -5.23 -2.92 -0.01
N TYR A 50 -4.03 -2.94 -0.57
CA TYR A 50 -3.35 -1.72 -1.03
C TYR A 50 -4.11 -0.99 -2.13
N SER A 51 -4.79 -1.68 -3.04
CA SER A 51 -5.63 -1.05 -4.06
C SER A 51 -6.83 -0.27 -3.48
N GLN A 52 -7.16 -0.51 -2.22
CA GLN A 52 -8.24 0.16 -1.48
C GLN A 52 -7.71 1.11 -0.39
N GLY A 53 -6.41 1.36 -0.36
CA GLY A 53 -5.78 2.24 0.62
C GLY A 53 -5.66 1.62 2.01
N ILE A 54 -5.69 0.30 2.10
CA ILE A 54 -5.57 -0.47 3.34
C ILE A 54 -4.17 -1.11 3.40
N PHE A 55 -3.54 -1.09 4.57
CA PHE A 55 -2.22 -1.69 4.79
C PHE A 55 -2.17 -2.46 6.12
N PRO A 56 -1.33 -3.50 6.23
CA PRO A 56 -1.14 -4.23 7.47
C PRO A 56 -0.13 -3.52 8.38
N TRP A 57 -0.41 -3.49 9.67
CA TRP A 57 0.55 -3.06 10.69
C TRP A 57 0.31 -3.86 11.98
N PHE A 58 1.28 -4.66 12.38
CA PHE A 58 1.19 -5.53 13.54
C PHE A 58 2.60 -5.92 14.02
N ASN A 59 2.72 -6.40 15.26
CA ASN A 59 3.98 -6.91 15.81
C ASN A 59 4.07 -8.43 15.66
N GLU A 60 5.28 -8.96 15.80
CA GLU A 60 5.50 -10.39 15.80
C GLU A 60 4.70 -11.07 16.92
N GLY A 61 3.98 -12.14 16.59
CA GLY A 61 3.11 -12.87 17.52
C GLY A 61 1.72 -12.28 17.71
N GLU A 62 1.43 -11.12 17.13
CA GLU A 62 0.08 -10.53 17.14
C GLU A 62 -0.72 -10.91 15.89
N PRO A 63 -2.06 -10.90 15.95
CA PRO A 63 -2.88 -11.01 14.75
C PRO A 63 -2.59 -9.88 13.76
N ILE A 64 -2.67 -10.17 12.47
CA ILE A 64 -2.53 -9.15 11.43
C ILE A 64 -3.63 -8.10 11.64
N ALA A 65 -3.25 -6.85 11.82
CA ALA A 65 -4.17 -5.73 11.92
C ALA A 65 -4.07 -4.88 10.64
N TRP A 66 -5.21 -4.55 10.04
CA TRP A 66 -5.34 -3.82 8.79
C TRP A 66 -5.87 -2.41 9.06
N TYR A 67 -5.19 -1.41 8.52
CA TYR A 67 -5.48 0.00 8.79
C TYR A 67 -5.76 0.81 7.52
N SER A 68 -6.65 1.79 7.66
CA SER A 68 -6.87 2.86 6.67
C SER A 68 -7.24 4.14 7.42
N PRO A 69 -6.27 4.83 8.04
CA PRO A 69 -6.54 6.04 8.79
C PRO A 69 -7.04 7.18 7.88
N SER A 70 -7.89 8.04 8.41
CA SER A 70 -8.42 9.21 7.74
C SER A 70 -8.40 10.41 8.71
N PRO A 71 -7.96 11.62 8.29
CA PRO A 71 -7.44 11.94 6.95
C PRO A 71 -6.01 11.44 6.71
N ARG A 72 -5.62 11.34 5.44
CA ARG A 72 -4.26 10.93 5.04
C ARG A 72 -3.57 12.04 4.25
N CYS A 73 -2.29 12.26 4.54
CA CYS A 73 -1.43 13.08 3.70
C CYS A 73 -1.08 12.32 2.43
N VAL A 74 -1.28 12.93 1.29
CA VAL A 74 -1.03 12.30 -0.01
C VAL A 74 -0.23 13.23 -0.93
N ILE A 75 0.48 12.64 -1.88
CA ILE A 75 1.14 13.33 -2.97
C ILE A 75 0.42 12.97 -4.27
N TYR A 76 -0.03 13.97 -5.00
CA TYR A 76 -0.56 13.78 -6.36
C TYR A 76 0.58 13.98 -7.36
N PRO A 77 1.04 12.92 -8.06
CA PRO A 77 2.19 13.02 -8.96
C PRO A 77 2.06 14.11 -10.02
N HIS A 78 0.86 14.31 -10.55
CA HIS A 78 0.60 15.33 -11.60
C HIS A 78 0.61 16.78 -11.12
N THR A 79 0.51 17.02 -9.80
CA THR A 79 0.58 18.36 -9.20
C THR A 79 1.83 18.55 -8.34
N PHE A 80 2.65 17.53 -8.20
CA PHE A 80 3.85 17.58 -7.39
C PHE A 80 4.88 18.54 -7.99
N THR A 81 5.26 19.55 -7.21
CA THR A 81 6.31 20.50 -7.59
C THR A 81 7.52 20.30 -6.68
N PRO A 82 8.63 19.75 -7.18
CA PRO A 82 9.82 19.58 -6.37
C PRO A 82 10.44 20.91 -5.97
N SER A 83 10.97 21.00 -4.75
CA SER A 83 11.70 22.18 -4.29
C SER A 83 12.94 22.45 -5.14
N LYS A 84 13.42 23.72 -5.14
CA LYS A 84 14.63 24.10 -5.86
C LYS A 84 15.86 23.28 -5.41
N SER A 85 15.96 22.98 -4.11
CA SER A 85 17.05 22.16 -3.57
C SER A 85 16.96 20.71 -4.05
N LEU A 86 15.78 20.12 -4.07
CA LEU A 86 15.58 18.76 -4.58
C LEU A 86 15.95 18.66 -6.07
N LYS A 87 15.53 19.61 -6.88
CA LYS A 87 15.92 19.69 -8.31
C LYS A 87 17.43 19.80 -8.48
N ARG A 88 18.08 20.63 -7.66
CA ARG A 88 19.54 20.78 -7.70
C ARG A 88 20.24 19.48 -7.35
N THR A 89 19.82 18.80 -6.28
CA THR A 89 20.39 17.51 -5.87
C THR A 89 20.20 16.45 -6.94
N ALA A 90 18.98 16.33 -7.48
CA ALA A 90 18.71 15.35 -8.54
C ALA A 90 19.57 15.56 -9.79
N ASN A 91 19.88 16.82 -10.14
CA ASN A 91 20.67 17.16 -11.33
C ASN A 91 22.18 17.20 -11.08
N SER A 92 22.65 17.30 -9.82
CA SER A 92 24.07 17.47 -9.48
C SER A 92 24.85 16.17 -9.39
N GLN A 93 24.19 15.02 -9.31
CA GLN A 93 24.79 13.71 -9.17
C GLN A 93 24.18 12.73 -10.17
N ASN A 94 24.94 11.73 -10.57
CA ASN A 94 24.48 10.68 -11.48
C ASN A 94 23.56 9.68 -10.75
N TRP A 95 22.40 10.14 -10.31
CA TRP A 95 21.40 9.27 -9.73
C TRP A 95 20.72 8.41 -10.80
N SER A 96 20.58 7.14 -10.52
CA SER A 96 19.77 6.22 -11.32
C SER A 96 18.66 5.67 -10.46
N VAL A 97 17.42 5.87 -10.90
CA VAL A 97 16.23 5.34 -10.24
C VAL A 97 15.74 4.11 -10.99
N THR A 98 15.57 3.02 -10.28
CA THR A 98 15.05 1.76 -10.86
C THR A 98 13.88 1.25 -10.04
N ILE A 99 12.98 0.52 -10.70
CA ILE A 99 11.81 -0.10 -10.07
C ILE A 99 11.92 -1.62 -10.25
N ASN A 100 11.63 -2.38 -9.18
CA ASN A 100 11.61 -3.84 -9.18
C ASN A 100 12.93 -4.52 -9.58
N ARG A 101 14.08 -3.91 -9.30
CA ARG A 101 15.40 -4.46 -9.68
C ARG A 101 16.23 -4.99 -8.52
N ASN A 102 15.99 -4.55 -7.30
CA ASN A 102 16.89 -4.85 -6.19
C ASN A 102 16.17 -5.09 -4.87
N PHE A 103 15.01 -5.72 -4.92
CA PHE A 103 14.20 -6.01 -3.74
C PHE A 103 15.00 -6.69 -2.60
N PRO A 104 15.81 -7.75 -2.85
CA PRO A 104 16.53 -8.43 -1.76
C PRO A 104 17.56 -7.58 -1.02
N ALA A 105 18.07 -6.52 -1.65
CA ALA A 105 19.04 -5.62 -1.01
C ALA A 105 18.37 -4.41 -0.33
N VAL A 106 17.09 -4.17 -0.58
CA VAL A 106 16.33 -3.08 0.02
C VAL A 106 15.71 -3.51 1.35
N ILE A 107 15.26 -4.75 1.45
CA ILE A 107 14.72 -5.35 2.66
C ILE A 107 15.84 -6.06 3.42
#